data_39b4bccbeadc7b2f88d615420d360979
#
_entry.id   39b4bccbeadc7b2f88d615420d360979
#
_cell.length_a   1.000
_cell.length_b   1.000
_cell.length_c   1.000
_cell.angle_alpha   90.00
_cell.angle_beta   90.00
_cell.angle_gamma   90.00
#
_symmetry.space_group_name_H-M   'P 1'
#
loop_
_entity.id
_entity.type
_entity.pdbx_description
1 polymer ?
#
loop_
_entity_poly.entity_id
_entity_poly.type
_entity_poly.pdbx_seq_one_letter_code
_entity_poly.pdbx_strand_id
1 'polypeptide(L)'
;RHLHRDEARLAAVLDVALNDADANLHVAALHLLAESDQQTAMDWIKRDLEQDSITRRQGAIALLGTLDDPEAVRVLTELHAEMAGQLPMALHLDVHDAIAKRSERSMELLAALHTDGHYSAALVGGDADRGRSLVRYHAAAACLRCHMIDGHGGTSAPDLTDAHERLDRAALLQSIIEPTAVVAEGYGDVTAMPEMIQHLTPRQVRDIVEYLAQPSGGDQE
;
A
#
# COMPACT_ATOMS: atom_id res chain seq x y z
N ARG A 1 -16.88 23.30 -30.12
CA ARG A 1 -17.73 22.10 -30.27
C ARG A 1 -16.99 20.78 -29.99
N HIS A 2 -15.70 20.63 -30.32
CA HIS A 2 -14.92 19.42 -30.03
C HIS A 2 -14.64 19.27 -28.53
N LEU A 3 -14.21 20.31 -27.84
CA LEU A 3 -13.87 20.30 -26.40
C LEU A 3 -15.05 19.81 -25.54
N HIS A 4 -16.25 20.36 -25.74
CA HIS A 4 -17.44 19.92 -24.97
C HIS A 4 -17.85 18.46 -25.22
N ARG A 5 -17.51 17.91 -26.39
CA ARG A 5 -17.80 16.51 -26.71
C ARG A 5 -16.84 15.56 -25.98
N ASP A 6 -15.60 16.00 -25.81
CA ASP A 6 -14.57 15.22 -25.13
C ASP A 6 -14.77 15.27 -23.60
N GLU A 7 -15.19 16.41 -23.05
CA GLU A 7 -15.59 16.55 -21.63
C GLU A 7 -16.80 15.66 -21.30
N ALA A 8 -17.84 15.64 -22.15
CA ALA A 8 -19.01 14.80 -21.94
C ALA A 8 -18.68 13.29 -22.02
N ARG A 9 -17.71 12.90 -22.89
CA ARG A 9 -17.25 11.52 -22.97
C ARG A 9 -16.45 11.12 -21.72
N LEU A 10 -15.58 12.01 -21.26
CA LEU A 10 -14.81 11.78 -20.05
C LEU A 10 -15.74 11.61 -18.85
N ALA A 11 -16.73 12.49 -18.68
CA ALA A 11 -17.70 12.39 -17.60
C ALA A 11 -18.47 11.06 -17.64
N ALA A 12 -18.87 10.58 -18.83
CA ALA A 12 -19.56 9.30 -18.96
C ALA A 12 -18.64 8.10 -18.63
N VAL A 13 -17.37 8.15 -19.00
CA VAL A 13 -16.38 7.11 -18.64
C VAL A 13 -16.12 7.10 -17.14
N LEU A 14 -15.94 8.28 -16.53
CA LEU A 14 -15.75 8.40 -15.09
C LEU A 14 -16.97 7.88 -14.31
N ASP A 15 -18.18 8.19 -14.75
CA ASP A 15 -19.39 7.68 -14.10
C ASP A 15 -19.45 6.15 -14.10
N VAL A 16 -19.11 5.51 -15.23
CA VAL A 16 -19.06 4.05 -15.30
C VAL A 16 -17.98 3.50 -14.38
N ALA A 17 -16.77 4.06 -14.40
CA ALA A 17 -15.64 3.56 -13.62
C ALA A 17 -15.84 3.79 -12.10
N LEU A 18 -16.48 4.89 -11.69
CA LEU A 18 -16.82 5.17 -10.29
C LEU A 18 -17.89 4.21 -9.73
N ASN A 19 -18.70 3.62 -10.59
CA ASN A 19 -19.72 2.64 -10.21
C ASN A 19 -19.28 1.18 -10.46
N ASP A 20 -18.03 0.97 -10.90
CA ASP A 20 -17.51 -0.38 -11.15
C ASP A 20 -17.28 -1.15 -9.86
N ALA A 21 -17.38 -2.48 -9.94
CA ALA A 21 -17.09 -3.37 -8.82
C ALA A 21 -15.58 -3.49 -8.53
N ASP A 22 -14.74 -3.27 -9.54
CA ASP A 22 -13.30 -3.23 -9.37
C ASP A 22 -12.88 -1.99 -8.57
N ALA A 23 -12.40 -2.23 -7.35
CA ALA A 23 -12.00 -1.16 -6.44
C ALA A 23 -10.78 -0.35 -6.97
N ASN A 24 -9.88 -0.97 -7.72
CA ASN A 24 -8.72 -0.26 -8.27
C ASN A 24 -9.15 0.67 -9.42
N LEU A 25 -10.07 0.22 -10.28
CA LEU A 25 -10.64 1.04 -11.33
C LEU A 25 -11.42 2.23 -10.74
N HIS A 26 -12.25 1.96 -9.72
CA HIS A 26 -12.97 3.00 -8.97
C HIS A 26 -12.01 4.06 -8.39
N VAL A 27 -10.96 3.64 -7.68
CA VAL A 27 -9.96 4.54 -7.08
C VAL A 27 -9.26 5.37 -8.14
N ALA A 28 -8.87 4.76 -9.28
CA ALA A 28 -8.26 5.51 -10.38
C ALA A 28 -9.20 6.56 -10.96
N ALA A 29 -10.48 6.23 -11.13
CA ALA A 29 -11.50 7.18 -11.61
C ALA A 29 -11.73 8.32 -10.61
N LEU A 30 -11.74 8.03 -9.31
CA LEU A 30 -11.89 9.02 -8.26
C LEU A 30 -10.72 10.02 -8.24
N HIS A 31 -9.49 9.56 -8.46
CA HIS A 31 -8.33 10.45 -8.61
C HIS A 31 -8.47 11.39 -9.81
N LEU A 32 -8.91 10.87 -10.97
CA LEU A 32 -9.13 11.69 -12.17
C LEU A 32 -10.30 12.69 -11.97
N LEU A 33 -11.35 12.29 -11.26
CA LEU A 33 -12.44 13.20 -10.92
C LEU A 33 -11.96 14.36 -10.06
N ALA A 34 -11.10 14.09 -9.07
CA ALA A 34 -10.59 15.10 -8.15
C ALA A 34 -9.73 16.18 -8.85
N GLU A 35 -9.12 15.87 -9.99
CA GLU A 35 -8.37 16.85 -10.78
C GLU A 35 -9.30 17.87 -11.47
N SER A 36 -10.56 17.48 -11.77
CA SER A 36 -11.52 18.30 -12.52
C SER A 36 -12.65 18.86 -11.65
N ASP A 37 -13.10 18.13 -10.63
CA ASP A 37 -14.22 18.47 -9.75
C ASP A 37 -13.98 17.94 -8.32
N GLN A 38 -13.26 18.75 -7.52
CA GLN A 38 -12.92 18.39 -6.14
C GLN A 38 -14.16 18.25 -5.24
N GLN A 39 -15.23 19.01 -5.51
CA GLN A 39 -16.45 18.94 -4.71
C GLN A 39 -17.15 17.61 -4.89
N THR A 40 -17.37 17.19 -6.13
CA THR A 40 -17.96 15.88 -6.42
C THR A 40 -17.06 14.74 -5.94
N ALA A 41 -15.73 14.88 -6.07
CA ALA A 41 -14.78 13.90 -5.54
C ALA A 41 -14.88 13.77 -4.01
N MET A 42 -15.06 14.88 -3.26
CA MET A 42 -15.25 14.84 -1.81
C MET A 42 -16.52 14.06 -1.42
N ASP A 43 -17.60 14.19 -2.17
CA ASP A 43 -18.82 13.41 -1.91
C ASP A 43 -18.61 11.91 -2.13
N TRP A 44 -17.82 11.52 -3.13
CA TRP A 44 -17.42 10.12 -3.34
C TRP A 44 -16.49 9.62 -2.23
N ILE A 45 -15.50 10.42 -1.82
CA ILE A 45 -14.60 10.09 -0.71
C ILE A 45 -15.40 9.75 0.55
N LYS A 46 -16.39 10.57 0.92
CA LYS A 46 -17.23 10.32 2.10
C LYS A 46 -17.99 8.99 1.99
N ARG A 47 -18.55 8.70 0.81
CA ARG A 47 -19.23 7.41 0.57
C ARG A 47 -18.26 6.23 0.69
N ASP A 48 -17.07 6.35 0.14
CA ASP A 48 -16.08 5.28 0.17
C ASP A 48 -15.57 5.00 1.58
N LEU A 49 -15.45 6.01 2.43
CA LEU A 49 -15.07 5.83 3.84
C LEU A 49 -16.09 5.02 4.64
N GLU A 50 -17.36 5.00 4.22
CA GLU A 50 -18.45 4.24 4.83
C GLU A 50 -18.58 2.80 4.26
N GLN A 51 -17.84 2.46 3.18
CA GLN A 51 -17.90 1.14 2.56
C GLN A 51 -17.02 0.12 3.29
N ASP A 52 -17.32 -1.18 3.10
CA ASP A 52 -16.50 -2.27 3.64
C ASP A 52 -15.19 -2.50 2.86
N SER A 53 -15.08 -1.99 1.63
CA SER A 53 -13.89 -2.17 0.78
C SER A 53 -12.68 -1.43 1.33
N ILE A 54 -11.71 -2.16 1.83
CA ILE A 54 -10.42 -1.60 2.31
C ILE A 54 -9.72 -0.82 1.20
N THR A 55 -9.67 -1.36 -0.02
CA THR A 55 -9.01 -0.69 -1.17
C THR A 55 -9.65 0.66 -1.49
N ARG A 56 -11.00 0.76 -1.51
CA ARG A 56 -11.69 2.04 -1.74
C ARG A 56 -11.42 3.03 -0.62
N ARG A 57 -11.49 2.60 0.64
CA ARG A 57 -11.19 3.43 1.81
C ARG A 57 -9.74 3.95 1.77
N GLN A 58 -8.78 3.10 1.44
CA GLN A 58 -7.37 3.48 1.28
C GLN A 58 -7.19 4.53 0.17
N GLY A 59 -7.85 4.35 -0.97
CA GLY A 59 -7.84 5.32 -2.08
C GLY A 59 -8.43 6.67 -1.68
N ALA A 60 -9.58 6.66 -1.00
CA ALA A 60 -10.24 7.85 -0.47
C ALA A 60 -9.34 8.60 0.53
N ILE A 61 -8.74 7.89 1.49
CA ILE A 61 -7.80 8.47 2.48
C ILE A 61 -6.56 9.06 1.77
N ALA A 62 -6.00 8.34 0.80
CA ALA A 62 -4.84 8.82 0.05
C ALA A 62 -5.13 10.13 -0.69
N LEU A 63 -6.35 10.26 -1.24
CA LEU A 63 -6.80 11.45 -1.95
C LEU A 63 -7.01 12.64 -0.99
N LEU A 64 -7.58 12.43 0.20
CA LEU A 64 -7.68 13.44 1.25
C LEU A 64 -6.32 14.08 1.58
N GLY A 65 -5.23 13.33 1.49
CA GLY A 65 -3.87 13.84 1.68
C GLY A 65 -3.41 14.84 0.62
N THR A 66 -4.08 14.92 -0.53
CA THR A 66 -3.67 15.75 -1.68
C THR A 66 -4.61 16.91 -1.97
N LEU A 67 -5.88 16.85 -1.52
CA LEU A 67 -6.86 17.89 -1.77
C LEU A 67 -6.55 19.15 -0.94
N ASP A 68 -6.54 20.32 -1.58
CA ASP A 68 -6.42 21.60 -0.89
C ASP A 68 -7.80 22.09 -0.43
N ASP A 69 -8.38 21.38 0.55
CA ASP A 69 -9.72 21.59 1.08
C ASP A 69 -9.68 21.50 2.61
N PRO A 70 -10.22 22.51 3.35
CA PRO A 70 -10.35 22.45 4.81
C PRO A 70 -11.15 21.24 5.30
N GLU A 71 -12.14 20.76 4.54
CA GLU A 71 -12.93 19.59 4.88
C GLU A 71 -12.10 18.32 4.83
N ALA A 72 -11.16 18.19 3.87
CA ALA A 72 -10.21 17.07 3.83
C ALA A 72 -9.35 17.00 5.11
N VAL A 73 -8.92 18.16 5.62
CA VAL A 73 -8.18 18.24 6.90
C VAL A 73 -9.04 17.75 8.07
N ARG A 74 -10.31 18.20 8.11
CA ARG A 74 -11.24 17.79 9.17
C ARG A 74 -11.45 16.28 9.18
N VAL A 75 -11.76 15.70 8.01
CA VAL A 75 -11.98 14.25 7.88
C VAL A 75 -10.73 13.45 8.27
N LEU A 76 -9.54 13.86 7.85
CA LEU A 76 -8.28 13.20 8.26
C LEU A 76 -8.03 13.29 9.76
N THR A 77 -8.40 14.41 10.40
CA THR A 77 -8.27 14.58 11.85
C THR A 77 -9.22 13.64 12.60
N GLU A 78 -10.44 13.47 12.11
CA GLU A 78 -11.42 12.53 12.65
C GLU A 78 -10.93 11.08 12.51
N LEU A 79 -10.49 10.68 11.31
CA LEU A 79 -9.90 9.35 11.07
C LEU A 79 -8.69 9.07 11.96
N HIS A 80 -7.82 10.06 12.16
CA HIS A 80 -6.67 9.91 13.06
C HIS A 80 -7.10 9.69 14.51
N ALA A 81 -8.14 10.39 14.98
CA ALA A 81 -8.67 10.18 16.33
C ALA A 81 -9.29 8.77 16.49
N GLU A 82 -9.90 8.22 15.43
CA GLU A 82 -10.49 6.89 15.43
C GLU A 82 -9.45 5.76 15.43
N MET A 83 -8.19 6.03 15.08
CA MET A 83 -7.10 5.02 15.11
C MET A 83 -6.89 4.39 16.48
N ALA A 84 -7.28 5.10 17.57
CA ALA A 84 -7.17 4.58 18.93
C ALA A 84 -8.11 3.41 19.25
N GLY A 85 -9.06 3.04 18.38
CA GLY A 85 -9.93 1.91 18.66
C GLY A 85 -11.05 1.59 17.66
N GLN A 86 -11.38 2.45 16.73
CA GLN A 86 -12.52 2.27 15.80
C GLN A 86 -12.09 2.06 14.36
N LEU A 87 -11.00 2.70 13.94
CA LEU A 87 -10.50 2.56 12.58
C LEU A 87 -9.80 1.20 12.39
N PRO A 88 -10.14 0.42 11.36
CA PRO A 88 -9.41 -0.81 11.05
C PRO A 88 -7.90 -0.57 10.85
N MET A 89 -7.07 -1.43 11.45
CA MET A 89 -5.60 -1.33 11.36
C MET A 89 -5.08 -1.28 9.91
N ALA A 90 -5.78 -1.93 8.98
CA ALA A 90 -5.46 -1.89 7.55
C ALA A 90 -5.47 -0.49 6.92
N LEU A 91 -6.06 0.51 7.58
CA LEU A 91 -6.14 1.90 7.13
C LEU A 91 -5.17 2.84 7.86
N HIS A 92 -4.54 2.40 8.94
CA HIS A 92 -3.70 3.27 9.78
C HIS A 92 -2.54 3.86 9.00
N LEU A 93 -1.85 3.04 8.20
CA LEU A 93 -0.74 3.52 7.36
C LEU A 93 -1.20 4.60 6.37
N ASP A 94 -2.40 4.44 5.79
CA ASP A 94 -2.94 5.38 4.81
C ASP A 94 -3.29 6.73 5.45
N VAL A 95 -3.82 6.72 6.67
CA VAL A 95 -4.08 7.95 7.45
C VAL A 95 -2.76 8.65 7.78
N HIS A 96 -1.75 7.94 8.27
CA HIS A 96 -0.44 8.51 8.55
C HIS A 96 0.18 9.14 7.29
N ASP A 97 0.18 8.42 6.17
CA ASP A 97 0.72 8.90 4.90
C ASP A 97 -0.03 10.15 4.39
N ALA A 98 -1.37 10.17 4.52
CA ALA A 98 -2.19 11.29 4.08
C ALA A 98 -1.91 12.56 4.91
N ILE A 99 -1.79 12.42 6.24
CA ILE A 99 -1.43 13.53 7.13
C ILE A 99 0.00 14.00 6.83
N ALA A 100 0.93 13.06 6.64
CA ALA A 100 2.32 13.36 6.33
C ALA A 100 2.49 14.16 5.04
N LYS A 101 1.70 13.88 4.00
CA LYS A 101 1.72 14.65 2.74
C LYS A 101 1.29 16.11 2.91
N ARG A 102 0.48 16.41 3.92
CA ARG A 102 -0.05 17.77 4.17
C ARG A 102 0.83 18.61 5.09
N SER A 103 1.82 18.03 5.75
CA SER A 103 2.66 18.74 6.70
C SER A 103 4.14 18.62 6.35
N GLU A 104 4.93 19.69 6.61
CA GLU A 104 6.40 19.61 6.56
C GLU A 104 6.96 18.61 7.62
N ARG A 105 6.13 18.19 8.58
CA ARG A 105 6.39 17.11 9.54
C ARG A 105 6.34 15.69 8.96
N SER A 106 6.11 15.56 7.65
CA SER A 106 5.98 14.26 6.99
C SER A 106 7.18 13.34 7.25
N MET A 107 8.39 13.90 7.26
CA MET A 107 9.60 13.14 7.53
C MET A 107 9.74 12.75 9.01
N GLU A 108 9.27 13.56 9.94
CA GLU A 108 9.26 13.23 11.38
C GLU A 108 8.23 12.15 11.72
N LEU A 109 7.04 12.19 11.09
CA LEU A 109 6.01 11.15 11.26
C LEU A 109 6.43 9.82 10.63
N LEU A 110 7.06 9.85 9.45
CA LEU A 110 7.66 8.67 8.85
C LEU A 110 8.84 8.16 9.70
N ALA A 111 9.67 9.05 10.24
CA ALA A 111 10.75 8.68 11.15
C ALA A 111 10.22 8.12 12.49
N ALA A 112 9.11 8.63 13.02
CA ALA A 112 8.48 8.08 14.21
C ALA A 112 7.91 6.68 13.96
N LEU A 113 7.33 6.41 12.78
CA LEU A 113 6.98 5.05 12.36
C LEU A 113 8.21 4.13 12.29
N HIS A 114 9.40 4.69 11.99
CA HIS A 114 10.66 3.94 11.95
C HIS A 114 11.30 3.76 13.34
N THR A 115 11.19 4.74 14.24
CA THR A 115 11.87 4.71 15.55
C THR A 115 11.14 3.93 16.62
N ASP A 116 9.81 3.83 16.55
CA ASP A 116 9.01 3.14 17.58
C ASP A 116 8.82 1.64 17.32
N GLY A 117 9.50 1.06 16.31
CA GLY A 117 9.32 -0.35 15.93
C GLY A 117 7.90 -0.67 15.42
N HIS A 118 7.08 0.34 15.19
CA HIS A 118 5.67 0.19 14.79
C HIS A 118 5.48 0.11 13.27
N TYR A 119 6.19 -0.80 12.63
CA TYR A 119 5.72 -1.28 11.31
C TYR A 119 4.41 -2.08 11.42
N SER A 120 3.79 -2.13 12.60
CA SER A 120 2.49 -2.78 12.79
C SER A 120 1.42 -2.31 11.79
N ALA A 121 1.48 -1.05 11.38
CA ALA A 121 0.60 -0.51 10.34
C ALA A 121 0.86 -1.08 8.94
N ALA A 122 2.02 -1.72 8.69
CA ALA A 122 2.34 -2.40 7.44
C ALA A 122 2.07 -3.91 7.46
N LEU A 123 1.52 -4.45 8.56
CA LEU A 123 1.24 -5.88 8.71
C LEU A 123 0.03 -6.35 7.90
N VAL A 124 -0.95 -5.49 7.67
CA VAL A 124 -2.25 -5.87 7.07
C VAL A 124 -2.77 -4.79 6.11
N GLY A 125 -3.66 -5.20 5.21
CA GLY A 125 -4.31 -4.28 4.27
C GLY A 125 -3.49 -3.95 3.04
N GLY A 126 -2.47 -4.75 2.72
CA GLY A 126 -1.72 -4.68 1.47
C GLY A 126 -2.51 -5.23 0.29
N ASP A 127 -1.97 -4.97 -0.90
CA ASP A 127 -2.46 -5.52 -2.16
C ASP A 127 -1.45 -6.58 -2.64
N ALA A 128 -1.89 -7.84 -2.69
CA ALA A 128 -1.02 -8.96 -3.03
C ALA A 128 -0.52 -8.92 -4.48
N ASP A 129 -1.32 -8.42 -5.42
CA ASP A 129 -0.92 -8.31 -6.83
C ASP A 129 0.15 -7.23 -7.02
N ARG A 130 0.02 -6.10 -6.32
CA ARG A 130 1.08 -5.09 -6.27
C ARG A 130 2.32 -5.64 -5.58
N GLY A 131 2.17 -6.36 -4.47
CA GLY A 131 3.26 -7.04 -3.77
C GLY A 131 4.01 -8.00 -4.68
N ARG A 132 3.28 -8.84 -5.43
CA ARG A 132 3.84 -9.73 -6.45
C ARG A 132 4.65 -8.98 -7.50
N SER A 133 4.09 -7.88 -8.01
CA SER A 133 4.75 -7.05 -9.00
C SER A 133 6.03 -6.42 -8.44
N LEU A 134 6.01 -5.97 -7.19
CA LEU A 134 7.18 -5.42 -6.51
C LEU A 134 8.29 -6.47 -6.33
N VAL A 135 7.96 -7.67 -5.82
CA VAL A 135 8.92 -8.76 -5.64
C VAL A 135 9.58 -9.13 -6.96
N ARG A 136 8.80 -9.18 -8.04
CA ARG A 136 9.29 -9.61 -9.37
C ARG A 136 10.04 -8.54 -10.14
N TYR A 137 9.65 -7.28 -10.03
CA TYR A 137 10.09 -6.25 -10.99
C TYR A 137 10.64 -4.97 -10.37
N HIS A 138 10.65 -4.79 -9.04
CA HIS A 138 11.17 -3.57 -8.42
C HIS A 138 12.69 -3.49 -8.59
N ALA A 139 13.17 -2.51 -9.38
CA ALA A 139 14.55 -2.43 -9.82
C ALA A 139 15.57 -2.30 -8.67
N ALA A 140 15.24 -1.49 -7.64
CA ALA A 140 16.15 -1.24 -6.52
C ALA A 140 16.11 -2.36 -5.47
N ALA A 141 14.92 -2.89 -5.13
CA ALA A 141 14.79 -3.98 -4.17
C ALA A 141 15.29 -5.30 -4.75
N ALA A 142 15.05 -5.54 -6.04
CA ALA A 142 15.60 -6.66 -6.85
C ALA A 142 15.61 -8.03 -6.13
N CYS A 143 14.48 -8.38 -5.46
CA CYS A 143 14.36 -9.56 -4.59
C CYS A 143 14.79 -10.85 -5.29
N LEU A 144 14.40 -11.04 -6.57
CA LEU A 144 14.73 -12.21 -7.37
C LEU A 144 16.21 -12.31 -7.77
N ARG A 145 17.04 -11.30 -7.48
CA ARG A 145 18.50 -11.45 -7.66
C ARG A 145 19.06 -12.52 -6.74
N CYS A 146 18.53 -12.64 -5.53
CA CYS A 146 19.01 -13.54 -4.48
C CYS A 146 18.03 -14.64 -4.15
N HIS A 147 16.72 -14.31 -4.08
CA HIS A 147 15.64 -15.23 -3.74
C HIS A 147 15.03 -15.90 -4.95
N MET A 148 14.58 -17.14 -4.76
CA MET A 148 13.68 -17.84 -5.70
C MET A 148 12.23 -17.62 -5.26
N ILE A 149 11.32 -17.56 -6.22
CA ILE A 149 9.88 -17.67 -6.01
C ILE A 149 9.23 -18.30 -7.26
N ASP A 150 8.40 -19.31 -7.07
CA ASP A 150 7.74 -20.07 -8.15
C ASP A 150 8.73 -20.58 -9.23
N GLY A 151 9.90 -21.05 -8.79
CA GLY A 151 10.95 -21.55 -9.69
C GLY A 151 11.74 -20.49 -10.44
N HIS A 152 11.54 -19.19 -10.16
CA HIS A 152 12.23 -18.07 -10.82
C HIS A 152 13.09 -17.29 -9.81
N GLY A 153 14.30 -16.93 -10.19
CA GLY A 153 15.20 -16.11 -9.37
C GLY A 153 16.49 -16.80 -8.97
N GLY A 154 17.18 -16.17 -8.01
CA GLY A 154 18.46 -16.66 -7.46
C GLY A 154 18.28 -17.70 -6.38
N THR A 155 19.37 -18.42 -6.07
CA THR A 155 19.41 -19.46 -5.03
C THR A 155 20.38 -19.12 -3.90
N SER A 156 20.86 -17.88 -3.83
CA SER A 156 21.79 -17.42 -2.80
C SER A 156 21.11 -16.97 -1.51
N ALA A 157 19.77 -16.93 -1.48
CA ALA A 157 18.95 -16.59 -0.35
C ALA A 157 17.76 -17.58 -0.25
N PRO A 158 17.02 -17.61 0.89
CA PRO A 158 15.88 -18.53 1.06
C PRO A 158 14.86 -18.42 -0.07
N ASP A 159 14.30 -19.57 -0.46
CA ASP A 159 13.14 -19.64 -1.37
C ASP A 159 11.92 -18.99 -0.69
N LEU A 160 11.26 -18.11 -1.41
CA LEU A 160 10.08 -17.37 -0.93
C LEU A 160 8.75 -17.98 -1.37
N THR A 161 8.76 -19.05 -2.19
CA THR A 161 7.55 -19.67 -2.75
C THR A 161 6.53 -20.01 -1.64
N ASP A 162 6.98 -20.68 -0.58
CA ASP A 162 6.15 -21.08 0.55
C ASP A 162 6.56 -20.35 1.85
N ALA A 163 6.90 -19.04 1.72
CA ALA A 163 7.31 -18.25 2.86
C ALA A 163 6.22 -18.18 3.95
N HIS A 164 4.94 -18.14 3.56
CA HIS A 164 3.77 -18.12 4.44
C HIS A 164 3.67 -19.38 5.36
N GLU A 165 4.24 -20.52 4.98
CA GLU A 165 4.26 -21.71 5.81
C GLU A 165 5.30 -21.64 6.94
N ARG A 166 6.34 -20.85 6.77
CA ARG A 166 7.49 -20.76 7.68
C ARG A 166 7.49 -19.50 8.53
N LEU A 167 6.89 -18.42 8.04
CA LEU A 167 6.95 -17.10 8.66
C LEU A 167 5.54 -16.51 8.72
N ASP A 168 5.18 -16.01 9.88
CA ASP A 168 3.99 -15.17 10.00
C ASP A 168 4.25 -13.75 9.44
N ARG A 169 3.20 -12.94 9.38
CA ARG A 169 3.29 -11.56 8.84
C ARG A 169 4.31 -10.69 9.59
N ALA A 170 4.44 -10.86 10.90
CA ALA A 170 5.39 -10.09 11.70
C ALA A 170 6.82 -10.48 11.38
N ALA A 171 7.10 -11.78 11.25
CA ALA A 171 8.42 -12.29 10.88
C ALA A 171 8.79 -11.91 9.42
N LEU A 172 7.84 -11.96 8.49
CA LEU A 172 8.03 -11.48 7.11
C LEU A 172 8.38 -10.00 7.10
N LEU A 173 7.61 -9.18 7.82
CA LEU A 173 7.87 -7.76 7.95
C LEU A 173 9.26 -7.49 8.53
N GLN A 174 9.60 -8.14 9.67
CA GLN A 174 10.90 -7.98 10.30
C GLN A 174 12.04 -8.35 9.36
N SER A 175 11.91 -9.45 8.60
CA SER A 175 12.95 -9.88 7.65
C SER A 175 13.20 -8.84 6.54
N ILE A 176 12.21 -8.04 6.18
CA ILE A 176 12.32 -6.98 5.17
C ILE A 176 12.96 -5.72 5.76
N ILE A 177 12.55 -5.31 6.97
CA ILE A 177 12.96 -4.04 7.57
C ILE A 177 14.27 -4.16 8.36
N GLU A 178 14.49 -5.31 9.00
CA GLU A 178 15.67 -5.61 9.83
C GLU A 178 16.28 -6.97 9.45
N PRO A 179 16.81 -7.14 8.24
CA PRO A 179 17.28 -8.44 7.76
C PRO A 179 18.44 -9.03 8.58
N THR A 180 19.07 -8.23 9.43
CA THR A 180 20.12 -8.67 10.36
C THR A 180 19.57 -9.23 11.67
N ALA A 181 18.30 -9.03 11.99
CA ALA A 181 17.71 -9.47 13.26
C ALA A 181 17.64 -11.00 13.35
N VAL A 182 17.26 -11.65 12.25
CA VAL A 182 17.20 -13.11 12.14
C VAL A 182 17.70 -13.55 10.77
N VAL A 183 18.78 -14.33 10.73
CA VAL A 183 19.27 -14.94 9.49
C VAL A 183 18.73 -16.36 9.38
N ALA A 184 18.21 -16.73 8.22
CA ALA A 184 17.64 -18.06 7.98
C ALA A 184 18.70 -19.15 8.11
N GLU A 185 18.33 -20.28 8.69
CA GLU A 185 19.20 -21.44 8.85
C GLU A 185 19.80 -21.90 7.49
N GLY A 186 21.10 -22.16 7.47
CA GLY A 186 21.81 -22.55 6.26
C GLY A 186 22.36 -21.39 5.41
N TYR A 187 22.11 -20.13 5.79
CA TYR A 187 22.58 -18.96 5.04
C TYR A 187 23.67 -18.15 5.78
N GLY A 188 24.33 -18.77 6.77
CA GLY A 188 25.44 -18.20 7.52
C GLY A 188 24.99 -17.40 8.75
N ASP A 189 25.96 -16.70 9.36
CA ASP A 189 25.71 -15.91 10.59
C ASP A 189 25.45 -14.42 10.30
N VAL A 190 25.66 -13.98 9.07
CA VAL A 190 25.50 -12.58 8.65
C VAL A 190 24.72 -12.54 7.33
N THR A 191 23.66 -11.77 7.30
CA THR A 191 22.87 -11.61 6.08
C THR A 191 23.61 -10.72 5.05
N ALA A 192 23.47 -11.08 3.77
CA ALA A 192 23.81 -10.23 2.63
C ALA A 192 22.61 -9.41 2.13
N MET A 193 21.42 -9.59 2.71
CA MET A 193 20.21 -8.84 2.36
C MET A 193 20.37 -7.39 2.86
N PRO A 194 20.24 -6.39 1.99
CA PRO A 194 20.30 -4.99 2.41
C PRO A 194 19.02 -4.59 3.17
N GLU A 195 19.09 -3.50 3.92
CA GLU A 195 17.92 -2.89 4.55
C GLU A 195 16.96 -2.36 3.47
N MET A 196 15.85 -3.05 3.27
CA MET A 196 14.89 -2.73 2.21
C MET A 196 14.17 -1.41 2.42
N ILE A 197 14.11 -0.90 3.65
CA ILE A 197 13.52 0.41 3.97
C ILE A 197 14.20 1.58 3.24
N GLN A 198 15.43 1.41 2.76
CA GLN A 198 16.12 2.41 1.95
C GLN A 198 15.65 2.43 0.49
N HIS A 199 14.92 1.39 0.07
CA HIS A 199 14.51 1.16 -1.31
C HIS A 199 12.99 1.05 -1.50
N LEU A 200 12.26 0.82 -0.41
CA LEU A 200 10.83 0.57 -0.41
C LEU A 200 10.11 1.56 0.53
N THR A 201 8.99 2.06 0.08
CA THR A 201 8.07 2.82 0.95
C THR A 201 7.33 1.87 1.89
N PRO A 202 6.80 2.35 3.04
CA PRO A 202 6.00 1.52 3.95
C PRO A 202 4.82 0.83 3.26
N ARG A 203 4.16 1.48 2.29
CA ARG A 203 3.08 0.88 1.48
C ARG A 203 3.58 -0.28 0.62
N GLN A 204 4.75 -0.13 -0.01
CA GLN A 204 5.35 -1.20 -0.80
C GLN A 204 5.75 -2.38 0.09
N VAL A 205 6.27 -2.13 1.29
CA VAL A 205 6.55 -3.18 2.27
C VAL A 205 5.26 -3.90 2.67
N ARG A 206 4.19 -3.17 2.96
CA ARG A 206 2.87 -3.74 3.28
C ARG A 206 2.34 -4.64 2.16
N ASP A 207 2.43 -4.20 0.91
CA ASP A 207 1.98 -4.96 -0.25
C ASP A 207 2.82 -6.24 -0.44
N ILE A 208 4.14 -6.18 -0.22
CA ILE A 208 5.04 -7.36 -0.25
C ILE A 208 4.70 -8.33 0.87
N VAL A 209 4.47 -7.86 2.10
CA VAL A 209 4.04 -8.70 3.23
C VAL A 209 2.72 -9.38 2.91
N GLU A 210 1.76 -8.66 2.31
CA GLU A 210 0.47 -9.23 1.89
C GLU A 210 0.65 -10.37 0.88
N TYR A 211 1.50 -10.18 -0.12
CA TYR A 211 1.78 -11.19 -1.13
C TYR A 211 2.46 -12.43 -0.55
N LEU A 212 3.53 -12.24 0.23
CA LEU A 212 4.32 -13.36 0.77
C LEU A 212 3.61 -14.12 1.92
N ALA A 213 2.61 -13.51 2.54
CA ALA A 213 1.79 -14.13 3.57
C ALA A 213 0.62 -14.98 3.03
N GLN A 214 0.45 -15.04 1.71
CA GLN A 214 -0.57 -15.87 1.05
C GLN A 214 0.06 -17.13 0.46
N PRO A 215 -0.71 -18.23 0.33
CA PRO A 215 -0.29 -19.37 -0.47
C PRO A 215 0.07 -18.92 -1.89
N SER A 216 1.16 -19.44 -2.43
CA SER A 216 1.50 -19.20 -3.83
C SER A 216 0.33 -19.68 -4.70
N GLY A 217 -0.42 -18.74 -5.25
CA GLY A 217 -1.36 -19.03 -6.31
C GLY A 217 -0.52 -19.43 -7.52
N GLY A 218 -0.46 -20.70 -7.83
CA GLY A 218 0.20 -21.14 -9.07
C GLY A 218 -0.30 -20.27 -10.22
N ASP A 219 0.62 -19.80 -11.06
CA ASP A 219 0.27 -19.07 -12.26
C ASP A 219 -0.81 -19.86 -12.99
N GLN A 220 -2.06 -19.40 -12.93
CA GLN A 220 -3.06 -19.89 -13.86
C GLN A 220 -2.69 -19.27 -15.21
N GLU A 221 -2.04 -20.11 -16.02
CA GLU A 221 -1.83 -19.85 -17.45
C GLU A 221 -3.14 -19.55 -18.16
#